data_b9e98c356d7fcc9855d490bbba0ffea1
#
_entry.id   b9e98c356d7fcc9855d490bbba0ffea1
#
_cell.length_a   1.000
_cell.length_b   1.000
_cell.length_c   1.000
_cell.angle_alpha   90.00
_cell.angle_beta   90.00
_cell.angle_gamma   90.00
#
_symmetry.space_group_name_H-M   'P 1'
#
loop_
_entity.id
_entity.type
_entity.pdbx_description
1 polymer ?
#
loop_
_entity_poly.entity_id
_entity_poly.type
_entity_poly.pdbx_seq_one_letter_code
_entity_poly.pdbx_strand_id
1 'polypeptide(L)'
;LESIGRVTVVAPATEQSGVGHSITYLTPLTCKQIYDGEIFRGWAVDGSPADCVKLGISELTPKPTDLIVSGINGGLNAGINVLYSGTVAAAIEGAFFRIPSIAVSLEEDPHADFEAAASIAVQLIQRILHHQGSAARLYNINIPTKATRDYRAGLAPEIHVLPMGVARYGDHYIKRQDPKGRNYYWSTNDPPPQPTEHPTDVMALANGHVTITPLHFDMTHQQQLSEMQSWSLALDSQSL
;
A
#
# COMPACT_ATOMS: atom_id res chain seq x y z
N LEU A 1 -6.11 16.57 -0.45
CA LEU A 1 -7.16 16.03 -1.37
C LEU A 1 -8.37 16.95 -1.48
N GLU A 2 -8.69 17.76 -0.46
CA GLU A 2 -9.83 18.69 -0.48
C GLU A 2 -9.77 19.69 -1.65
N SER A 3 -8.57 19.95 -2.18
CA SER A 3 -8.38 20.79 -3.37
C SER A 3 -8.87 20.15 -4.69
N ILE A 4 -9.10 18.85 -4.70
CA ILE A 4 -9.52 18.10 -5.89
C ILE A 4 -10.90 17.43 -5.73
N GLY A 5 -11.45 17.40 -4.53
CA GLY A 5 -12.76 16.80 -4.31
C GLY A 5 -13.20 16.78 -2.85
N ARG A 6 -14.43 16.29 -2.63
CA ARG A 6 -14.92 16.07 -1.28
C ARG A 6 -14.28 14.81 -0.68
N VAL A 7 -13.73 14.93 0.52
CA VAL A 7 -13.02 13.85 1.20
C VAL A 7 -13.87 13.26 2.32
N THR A 8 -13.96 11.93 2.37
CA THR A 8 -14.44 11.17 3.53
C THR A 8 -13.27 10.34 4.04
N VAL A 9 -12.94 10.46 5.32
CA VAL A 9 -11.86 9.71 5.95
C VAL A 9 -12.44 8.50 6.67
N VAL A 10 -11.90 7.32 6.39
CA VAL A 10 -12.22 6.07 7.10
C VAL A 10 -10.90 5.37 7.37
N ALA A 11 -10.54 5.23 8.63
CA ALA A 11 -9.23 4.72 9.01
C ALA A 11 -9.32 3.71 10.16
N PRO A 12 -8.35 2.80 10.31
CA PRO A 12 -8.26 1.93 11.47
C PRO A 12 -8.18 2.72 12.78
N ALA A 13 -8.86 2.24 13.82
CA ALA A 13 -8.84 2.86 15.15
C ALA A 13 -7.47 2.70 15.85
N THR A 14 -6.68 1.71 15.45
CA THR A 14 -5.35 1.42 15.97
C THR A 14 -4.38 1.18 14.81
N GLU A 15 -3.09 1.33 15.09
CA GLU A 15 -2.03 1.04 14.11
C GLU A 15 -2.12 -0.39 13.58
N GLN A 16 -1.88 -0.54 12.25
CA GLN A 16 -2.04 -1.78 11.50
C GLN A 16 -0.79 -2.07 10.67
N SER A 17 0.35 -2.30 11.35
CA SER A 17 1.62 -2.59 10.67
C SER A 17 1.73 -4.06 10.28
N GLY A 18 2.13 -4.35 9.05
CA GLY A 18 2.42 -5.70 8.56
C GLY A 18 1.21 -6.64 8.44
N VAL A 19 -0.02 -6.09 8.41
CA VAL A 19 -1.25 -6.91 8.37
C VAL A 19 -1.59 -7.46 6.97
N GLY A 20 -0.93 -6.97 5.93
CA GLY A 20 -1.22 -7.37 4.56
C GLY A 20 -2.67 -7.10 4.18
N HIS A 21 -3.23 -7.93 3.30
CA HIS A 21 -4.63 -7.84 2.86
C HIS A 21 -5.55 -8.71 3.74
N SER A 22 -5.50 -8.46 5.07
CA SER A 22 -6.40 -9.14 6.01
C SER A 22 -7.76 -8.45 6.07
N ILE A 23 -8.81 -9.26 6.33
CA ILE A 23 -10.17 -8.78 6.56
C ILE A 23 -10.75 -9.41 7.83
N THR A 24 -11.64 -8.69 8.50
CA THR A 24 -12.29 -9.14 9.74
C THR A 24 -13.50 -9.99 9.42
N TYR A 25 -13.44 -11.27 9.79
CA TYR A 25 -14.48 -12.27 9.49
C TYR A 25 -15.25 -12.75 10.71
N LEU A 26 -14.56 -12.90 11.84
CA LEU A 26 -15.09 -13.66 12.98
C LEU A 26 -15.78 -12.78 14.02
N THR A 27 -15.62 -11.48 13.91
CA THR A 27 -16.19 -10.50 14.84
C THR A 27 -16.86 -9.37 14.04
N PRO A 28 -17.90 -8.72 14.59
CA PRO A 28 -18.48 -7.56 13.94
C PRO A 28 -17.46 -6.41 13.90
N LEU A 29 -17.45 -5.67 12.78
CA LEU A 29 -16.72 -4.41 12.69
C LEU A 29 -17.49 -3.35 13.48
N THR A 30 -16.79 -2.63 14.36
CA THR A 30 -17.32 -1.45 15.01
C THR A 30 -16.67 -0.20 14.45
N CYS A 31 -17.40 0.91 14.39
CA CYS A 31 -16.88 2.18 13.95
C CYS A 31 -17.39 3.33 14.79
N LYS A 32 -16.57 4.38 14.91
CA LYS A 32 -16.88 5.59 15.65
C LYS A 32 -16.66 6.82 14.78
N GLN A 33 -17.53 7.80 14.90
CA GLN A 33 -17.32 9.11 14.31
C GLN A 33 -16.24 9.86 15.10
N ILE A 34 -15.33 10.49 14.38
CA ILE A 34 -14.26 11.29 14.97
C ILE A 34 -14.53 12.75 14.65
N TYR A 35 -14.43 13.56 15.70
CA TYR A 35 -14.65 15.00 15.65
C TYR A 35 -13.43 15.74 16.20
N ASP A 36 -13.20 16.94 15.67
CA ASP A 36 -12.29 17.95 16.18
C ASP A 36 -13.15 19.17 16.55
N GLY A 37 -13.47 19.30 17.84
CA GLY A 37 -14.55 20.16 18.27
C GLY A 37 -15.89 19.71 17.69
N GLU A 38 -16.54 20.58 16.93
CA GLU A 38 -17.81 20.29 16.22
C GLU A 38 -17.60 19.79 14.77
N ILE A 39 -16.36 19.79 14.28
CA ILE A 39 -16.03 19.43 12.90
C ILE A 39 -15.88 17.92 12.78
N PHE A 40 -16.74 17.28 12.00
CA PHE A 40 -16.61 15.87 11.66
C PHE A 40 -15.35 15.65 10.81
N ARG A 41 -14.46 14.76 11.26
CA ARG A 41 -13.21 14.43 10.60
C ARG A 41 -13.23 13.12 9.84
N GLY A 42 -14.06 12.17 10.26
CA GLY A 42 -14.14 10.85 9.63
C GLY A 42 -14.56 9.76 10.58
N TRP A 43 -14.22 8.54 10.21
CA TRP A 43 -14.59 7.32 10.93
C TRP A 43 -13.33 6.57 11.39
N ALA A 44 -13.30 6.13 12.64
CA ALA A 44 -12.35 5.15 13.15
C ALA A 44 -13.02 3.77 13.16
N VAL A 45 -12.41 2.77 12.55
CA VAL A 45 -12.93 1.41 12.43
C VAL A 45 -12.05 0.44 13.21
N ASP A 46 -12.65 -0.42 14.02
CA ASP A 46 -11.94 -1.52 14.70
C ASP A 46 -11.72 -2.67 13.71
N GLY A 47 -10.85 -2.46 12.73
CA GLY A 47 -10.59 -3.39 11.63
C GLY A 47 -9.32 -3.05 10.88
N SER A 48 -9.03 -3.84 9.86
CA SER A 48 -7.89 -3.63 8.96
C SER A 48 -8.08 -2.43 8.02
N PRO A 49 -7.03 -1.96 7.35
CA PRO A 49 -7.16 -0.95 6.29
C PRO A 49 -8.10 -1.39 5.14
N ALA A 50 -8.11 -2.66 4.78
CA ALA A 50 -9.04 -3.22 3.78
C ALA A 50 -10.49 -3.16 4.28
N ASP A 51 -10.74 -3.49 5.55
CA ASP A 51 -12.08 -3.34 6.17
C ASP A 51 -12.57 -1.91 6.11
N CYS A 52 -11.69 -0.94 6.36
CA CYS A 52 -12.03 0.48 6.30
C CYS A 52 -12.52 0.89 4.91
N VAL A 53 -11.88 0.41 3.85
CA VAL A 53 -12.29 0.70 2.48
C VAL A 53 -13.63 0.03 2.16
N LYS A 54 -13.78 -1.26 2.48
CA LYS A 54 -15.03 -2.00 2.25
C LYS A 54 -16.20 -1.33 2.94
N LEU A 55 -16.07 -1.08 4.24
CA LEU A 55 -17.12 -0.45 5.05
C LEU A 55 -17.38 1.00 4.59
N GLY A 56 -16.30 1.73 4.27
CA GLY A 56 -16.36 3.09 3.78
C GLY A 56 -17.20 3.22 2.52
N ILE A 57 -16.95 2.39 1.52
CA ILE A 57 -17.66 2.40 0.24
C ILE A 57 -19.11 1.94 0.42
N SER A 58 -19.34 0.87 1.21
CA SER A 58 -20.64 0.21 1.30
C SER A 58 -21.63 0.97 2.19
N GLU A 59 -21.17 1.56 3.32
CA GLU A 59 -22.05 2.04 4.36
C GLU A 59 -21.80 3.49 4.81
N LEU A 60 -20.55 3.96 4.75
CA LEU A 60 -20.19 5.23 5.39
C LEU A 60 -20.10 6.41 4.42
N THR A 61 -20.04 6.15 3.11
CA THR A 61 -19.98 7.18 2.08
C THR A 61 -21.35 7.38 1.46
N PRO A 62 -21.95 8.56 1.59
CA PRO A 62 -23.35 8.81 1.16
C PRO A 62 -23.52 8.94 -0.35
N LYS A 63 -22.44 8.96 -1.13
CA LYS A 63 -22.43 9.09 -2.61
C LYS A 63 -21.43 8.13 -3.20
N PRO A 64 -21.51 7.82 -4.50
CA PRO A 64 -20.49 7.02 -5.15
C PRO A 64 -19.11 7.61 -4.93
N THR A 65 -18.15 6.73 -4.68
CA THR A 65 -16.74 7.08 -4.50
C THR A 65 -16.05 7.05 -5.85
N ASP A 66 -15.36 8.14 -6.21
CA ASP A 66 -14.68 8.29 -7.50
C ASP A 66 -13.20 7.94 -7.42
N LEU A 67 -12.61 7.99 -6.22
CA LEU A 67 -11.19 7.75 -5.97
C LEU A 67 -10.97 7.23 -4.56
N ILE A 68 -10.10 6.25 -4.43
CA ILE A 68 -9.56 5.80 -3.13
C ILE A 68 -8.09 6.24 -3.03
N VAL A 69 -7.76 6.90 -1.94
CA VAL A 69 -6.37 7.20 -1.59
C VAL A 69 -6.09 6.62 -0.22
N SER A 70 -5.19 5.66 -0.16
CA SER A 70 -4.74 5.04 1.08
C SER A 70 -3.38 5.60 1.48
N GLY A 71 -3.29 6.19 2.65
CA GLY A 71 -2.08 6.83 3.19
C GLY A 71 -2.34 8.26 3.66
N ILE A 72 -1.30 9.07 3.94
CA ILE A 72 0.12 8.76 3.67
C ILE A 72 0.66 7.87 4.79
N ASN A 73 1.21 6.71 4.44
CA ASN A 73 1.86 5.79 5.37
C ASN A 73 3.25 6.31 5.77
N GLY A 74 3.58 6.24 7.06
CA GLY A 74 4.96 6.36 7.53
C GLY A 74 5.71 5.04 7.35
N GLY A 75 6.66 5.02 6.43
CA GLY A 75 7.37 3.84 5.97
C GLY A 75 7.04 3.47 4.52
N LEU A 76 8.09 3.18 3.73
CA LEU A 76 7.94 2.82 2.31
C LEU A 76 7.28 1.44 2.16
N ASN A 77 6.42 1.32 1.16
CA ASN A 77 5.80 0.08 0.74
C ASN A 77 6.24 -0.27 -0.69
N ALA A 78 7.49 -0.69 -0.85
CA ALA A 78 8.13 -0.96 -2.13
C ALA A 78 8.60 -2.41 -2.23
N GLY A 79 8.82 -2.87 -3.45
CA GLY A 79 9.24 -4.24 -3.70
C GLY A 79 8.28 -5.26 -3.11
N ILE A 80 8.81 -6.35 -2.55
CA ILE A 80 8.00 -7.43 -1.97
C ILE A 80 7.16 -6.97 -0.76
N ASN A 81 7.51 -5.85 -0.10
CA ASN A 81 6.75 -5.31 1.02
C ASN A 81 5.32 -4.87 0.65
N VAL A 82 5.06 -4.65 -0.63
CA VAL A 82 3.70 -4.45 -1.16
C VAL A 82 2.73 -5.54 -0.66
N LEU A 83 3.18 -6.79 -0.55
CA LEU A 83 2.34 -7.92 -0.11
C LEU A 83 2.01 -7.90 1.39
N TYR A 84 2.84 -7.22 2.21
CA TYR A 84 2.65 -7.12 3.65
C TYR A 84 1.96 -5.83 4.07
N SER A 85 1.80 -4.89 3.15
CA SER A 85 1.30 -3.54 3.42
C SER A 85 -0.21 -3.48 3.54
N GLY A 86 -0.71 -3.04 4.69
CA GLY A 86 -2.11 -2.68 4.88
C GLY A 86 -2.53 -1.46 4.03
N THR A 87 -1.61 -0.52 3.81
CA THR A 87 -1.84 0.67 2.97
C THR A 87 -2.07 0.29 1.51
N VAL A 88 -1.25 -0.61 0.97
CA VAL A 88 -1.44 -1.12 -0.40
C VAL A 88 -2.68 -2.01 -0.47
N ALA A 89 -2.95 -2.84 0.55
CA ALA A 89 -4.14 -3.68 0.62
C ALA A 89 -5.44 -2.87 0.57
N ALA A 90 -5.51 -1.73 1.26
CA ALA A 90 -6.66 -0.82 1.18
C ALA A 90 -6.85 -0.28 -0.25
N ALA A 91 -5.78 0.07 -0.95
CA ALA A 91 -5.88 0.49 -2.35
C ALA A 91 -6.31 -0.68 -3.26
N ILE A 92 -5.81 -1.89 -3.02
CA ILE A 92 -6.26 -3.10 -3.75
C ILE A 92 -7.75 -3.32 -3.54
N GLU A 93 -8.26 -3.16 -2.31
CA GLU A 93 -9.68 -3.33 -2.01
C GLU A 93 -10.54 -2.33 -2.80
N GLY A 94 -10.12 -1.06 -2.91
CA GLY A 94 -10.79 -0.07 -3.75
C GLY A 94 -10.81 -0.47 -5.23
N ALA A 95 -9.71 -1.05 -5.73
CA ALA A 95 -9.62 -1.55 -7.10
C ALA A 95 -10.58 -2.75 -7.36
N PHE A 96 -10.88 -3.59 -6.35
CA PHE A 96 -11.90 -4.63 -6.45
C PHE A 96 -13.29 -4.04 -6.69
N PHE A 97 -13.58 -2.88 -6.11
CA PHE A 97 -14.82 -2.13 -6.39
C PHE A 97 -14.78 -1.36 -7.72
N ARG A 98 -13.72 -1.56 -8.53
CA ARG A 98 -13.50 -0.87 -9.81
C ARG A 98 -13.35 0.64 -9.67
N ILE A 99 -12.89 1.10 -8.53
CA ILE A 99 -12.60 2.50 -8.25
C ILE A 99 -11.09 2.73 -8.46
N PRO A 100 -10.67 3.81 -9.14
CA PRO A 100 -9.27 4.20 -9.17
C PRO A 100 -8.70 4.30 -7.75
N SER A 101 -7.57 3.64 -7.50
CA SER A 101 -7.06 3.49 -6.15
C SER A 101 -5.56 3.70 -6.11
N ILE A 102 -5.12 4.49 -5.14
CA ILE A 102 -3.71 4.90 -5.02
C ILE A 102 -3.26 4.70 -3.58
N ALA A 103 -2.20 3.92 -3.40
CA ALA A 103 -1.46 3.85 -2.15
C ALA A 103 -0.36 4.90 -2.16
N VAL A 104 -0.16 5.60 -1.05
CA VAL A 104 0.89 6.62 -0.89
C VAL A 104 1.66 6.37 0.39
N SER A 105 2.98 6.31 0.28
CA SER A 105 3.90 6.07 1.39
C SER A 105 5.04 7.07 1.38
N LEU A 106 5.43 7.53 2.55
CA LEU A 106 6.57 8.40 2.81
C LEU A 106 7.64 7.60 3.55
N GLU A 107 8.89 7.74 3.17
CA GLU A 107 10.03 7.14 3.88
C GLU A 107 10.00 7.50 5.36
N GLU A 108 10.20 6.50 6.22
CA GLU A 108 10.29 6.70 7.67
C GLU A 108 11.59 7.45 8.01
N ASP A 109 11.41 8.62 8.61
CA ASP A 109 12.50 9.50 9.03
C ASP A 109 12.01 10.34 10.23
N PRO A 110 12.84 10.57 11.27
CA PRO A 110 12.47 11.45 12.39
C PRO A 110 12.03 12.86 11.97
N HIS A 111 12.43 13.30 10.79
CA HIS A 111 12.10 14.59 10.20
C HIS A 111 11.20 14.47 8.96
N ALA A 112 10.37 13.42 8.89
CA ALA A 112 9.46 13.18 7.76
C ALA A 112 8.49 14.36 7.56
N ASP A 113 8.51 14.95 6.37
CA ASP A 113 7.65 16.09 6.01
C ASP A 113 6.40 15.60 5.27
N PHE A 114 5.36 15.29 6.04
CA PHE A 114 4.07 14.83 5.52
C PHE A 114 3.34 15.91 4.68
N GLU A 115 3.54 17.20 4.94
CA GLU A 115 2.92 18.26 4.14
C GLU A 115 3.54 18.35 2.73
N ALA A 116 4.87 18.29 2.64
CA ALA A 116 5.56 18.25 1.36
C ALA A 116 5.19 16.97 0.59
N ALA A 117 5.16 15.83 1.27
CA ALA A 117 4.73 14.56 0.68
C ALA A 117 3.28 14.61 0.18
N ALA A 118 2.36 15.21 0.94
CA ALA A 118 0.97 15.40 0.52
C ALA A 118 0.88 16.29 -0.73
N SER A 119 1.68 17.34 -0.80
CA SER A 119 1.73 18.25 -1.95
C SER A 119 2.23 17.54 -3.22
N ILE A 120 3.29 16.73 -3.09
CA ILE A 120 3.83 15.90 -4.17
C ILE A 120 2.76 14.88 -4.60
N ALA A 121 2.17 14.15 -3.64
CA ALA A 121 1.17 13.13 -3.90
C ALA A 121 -0.06 13.69 -4.64
N VAL A 122 -0.60 14.84 -4.22
CA VAL A 122 -1.76 15.47 -4.88
C VAL A 122 -1.44 15.81 -6.33
N GLN A 123 -0.28 16.36 -6.64
CA GLN A 123 0.12 16.65 -8.01
C GLN A 123 0.23 15.37 -8.86
N LEU A 124 0.78 14.29 -8.30
CA LEU A 124 0.88 13.01 -9.00
C LEU A 124 -0.50 12.38 -9.23
N ILE A 125 -1.36 12.42 -8.22
CA ILE A 125 -2.75 11.94 -8.31
C ILE A 125 -3.49 12.68 -9.42
N GLN A 126 -3.42 14.01 -9.47
CA GLN A 126 -4.04 14.80 -10.53
C GLN A 126 -3.54 14.42 -11.92
N ARG A 127 -2.24 14.20 -12.08
CA ARG A 127 -1.65 13.74 -13.36
C ARG A 127 -2.12 12.35 -13.75
N ILE A 128 -2.18 11.41 -12.78
CA ILE A 128 -2.69 10.05 -12.99
C ILE A 128 -4.14 10.12 -13.45
N LEU A 129 -5.00 10.87 -12.73
CA LEU A 129 -6.41 11.01 -13.06
C LEU A 129 -6.64 11.64 -14.44
N HIS A 130 -5.79 12.61 -14.84
CA HIS A 130 -5.87 13.24 -16.15
C HIS A 130 -5.54 12.27 -17.30
N HIS A 131 -4.62 11.32 -17.10
CA HIS A 131 -4.13 10.42 -18.13
C HIS A 131 -4.80 9.03 -18.10
N GLN A 132 -5.53 8.70 -17.04
CA GLN A 132 -6.19 7.40 -16.97
C GLN A 132 -7.39 7.34 -17.90
N GLY A 133 -7.55 6.21 -18.60
CA GLY A 133 -8.79 5.87 -19.30
C GLY A 133 -9.90 5.44 -18.32
N SER A 134 -11.02 4.95 -18.87
CA SER A 134 -12.21 4.52 -18.10
C SER A 134 -12.02 3.28 -17.19
N ALA A 135 -10.89 2.55 -17.31
CA ALA A 135 -10.62 1.37 -16.48
C ALA A 135 -10.11 1.78 -15.11
N ALA A 136 -10.67 1.20 -14.05
CA ALA A 136 -10.15 1.32 -12.70
C ALA A 136 -8.69 0.82 -12.65
N ARG A 137 -7.82 1.59 -12.03
CA ARG A 137 -6.38 1.31 -11.96
C ARG A 137 -5.89 1.41 -10.53
N LEU A 138 -4.85 0.67 -10.25
CA LEU A 138 -4.21 0.59 -8.95
C LEU A 138 -2.76 1.08 -9.08
N TYR A 139 -2.39 2.05 -8.24
CA TYR A 139 -1.06 2.64 -8.24
C TYR A 139 -0.48 2.67 -6.82
N ASN A 140 0.82 2.46 -6.73
CA ASN A 140 1.59 2.57 -5.51
C ASN A 140 2.63 3.67 -5.68
N ILE A 141 2.55 4.72 -4.85
CA ILE A 141 3.45 5.87 -4.85
C ILE A 141 4.29 5.80 -3.59
N ASN A 142 5.61 5.84 -3.75
CA ASN A 142 6.55 5.92 -2.65
C ASN A 142 7.40 7.19 -2.78
N ILE A 143 7.50 7.94 -1.68
CA ILE A 143 8.15 9.26 -1.61
C ILE A 143 9.31 9.17 -0.63
N PRO A 144 10.58 9.26 -1.06
CA PRO A 144 11.71 9.32 -0.16
C PRO A 144 11.85 10.71 0.48
N THR A 145 12.45 10.80 1.65
CA THR A 145 12.67 12.07 2.38
C THR A 145 13.52 13.07 1.61
N LYS A 146 14.43 12.57 0.76
CA LYS A 146 15.16 13.44 -0.16
C LYS A 146 14.22 14.24 -1.07
N ALA A 147 13.20 13.60 -1.61
CA ALA A 147 12.24 14.25 -2.52
C ALA A 147 11.43 15.35 -1.81
N THR A 148 11.04 15.14 -0.55
CA THR A 148 10.35 16.20 0.24
C THR A 148 11.27 17.38 0.53
N ARG A 149 12.55 17.14 0.83
CA ARG A 149 13.54 18.20 1.02
C ARG A 149 13.79 19.00 -0.25
N ASP A 150 13.98 18.32 -1.38
CA ASP A 150 14.15 18.95 -2.70
C ASP A 150 12.94 19.84 -3.03
N TYR A 151 11.72 19.32 -2.82
CA TYR A 151 10.47 20.05 -3.04
C TYR A 151 10.39 21.33 -2.19
N ARG A 152 10.74 21.27 -0.89
CA ARG A 152 10.80 22.46 -0.02
C ARG A 152 11.84 23.46 -0.47
N ALA A 153 12.91 23.01 -1.08
CA ALA A 153 13.95 23.88 -1.67
C ALA A 153 13.56 24.48 -3.03
N GLY A 154 12.34 24.21 -3.52
CA GLY A 154 11.86 24.67 -4.83
C GLY A 154 12.40 23.86 -6.00
N LEU A 155 13.00 22.70 -5.75
CA LEU A 155 13.48 21.76 -6.76
C LEU A 155 12.39 20.75 -7.10
N ALA A 156 12.25 20.38 -8.37
CA ALA A 156 11.33 19.35 -8.79
C ALA A 156 11.92 17.96 -8.43
N PRO A 157 11.23 17.13 -7.62
CA PRO A 157 11.67 15.77 -7.37
C PRO A 157 11.69 14.93 -8.66
N GLU A 158 12.68 14.08 -8.80
CA GLU A 158 12.74 13.13 -9.90
C GLU A 158 11.74 11.99 -9.65
N ILE A 159 10.96 11.62 -10.68
CA ILE A 159 9.86 10.66 -10.61
C ILE A 159 10.10 9.54 -11.61
N HIS A 160 10.05 8.29 -11.14
CA HIS A 160 10.23 7.10 -11.95
C HIS A 160 8.99 6.20 -11.92
N VAL A 161 8.58 5.72 -13.08
CA VAL A 161 7.56 4.66 -13.21
C VAL A 161 8.29 3.34 -13.40
N LEU A 162 8.27 2.48 -12.39
CA LEU A 162 9.09 1.28 -12.31
C LEU A 162 8.30 0.08 -11.78
N PRO A 163 8.72 -1.14 -12.14
CA PRO A 163 8.17 -2.35 -11.53
C PRO A 163 8.61 -2.48 -10.07
N MET A 164 7.83 -3.23 -9.29
CA MET A 164 8.24 -3.61 -7.94
C MET A 164 9.44 -4.55 -7.96
N GLY A 165 10.39 -4.34 -7.05
CA GLY A 165 11.54 -5.24 -6.86
C GLY A 165 11.10 -6.50 -6.12
N VAL A 166 11.34 -7.67 -6.73
CA VAL A 166 10.98 -8.97 -6.14
C VAL A 166 12.20 -9.73 -5.59
N ALA A 167 13.33 -9.05 -5.47
CA ALA A 167 14.51 -9.65 -4.86
C ALA A 167 14.27 -9.96 -3.38
N ARG A 168 14.75 -11.12 -2.93
CA ARG A 168 14.64 -11.54 -1.53
C ARG A 168 15.51 -10.65 -0.65
N TYR A 169 14.96 -10.20 0.49
CA TYR A 169 15.67 -9.43 1.51
C TYR A 169 14.98 -9.56 2.87
N GLY A 170 15.63 -9.10 3.94
CA GLY A 170 15.01 -9.00 5.26
C GLY A 170 14.71 -10.37 5.90
N ASP A 171 15.53 -11.39 5.64
CA ASP A 171 15.34 -12.74 6.19
C ASP A 171 16.20 -13.03 7.42
N HIS A 172 16.80 -12.00 7.98
CA HIS A 172 17.59 -12.11 9.21
C HIS A 172 16.77 -11.78 10.45
N TYR A 173 16.97 -12.58 11.50
CA TYR A 173 16.34 -12.38 12.81
C TYR A 173 17.40 -12.21 13.89
N ILE A 174 17.22 -11.21 14.74
CA ILE A 174 18.02 -11.05 15.96
C ILE A 174 17.39 -11.88 17.06
N LYS A 175 18.06 -12.95 17.48
CA LYS A 175 17.66 -13.79 18.60
C LYS A 175 18.07 -13.14 19.93
N ARG A 176 17.16 -13.10 20.90
CA ARG A 176 17.40 -12.68 22.28
C ARG A 176 16.70 -13.60 23.27
N GLN A 177 16.95 -13.40 24.57
CA GLN A 177 16.27 -14.12 25.64
C GLN A 177 15.59 -13.15 26.60
N ASP A 178 14.42 -13.53 27.10
CA ASP A 178 13.75 -12.81 28.18
C ASP A 178 14.40 -13.17 29.56
N PRO A 179 14.03 -12.47 30.65
CA PRO A 179 14.55 -12.76 31.99
C PRO A 179 14.27 -14.18 32.51
N LYS A 180 13.36 -14.93 31.87
CA LYS A 180 13.05 -16.33 32.21
C LYS A 180 13.75 -17.34 31.29
N GLY A 181 14.68 -16.87 30.44
CA GLY A 181 15.44 -17.70 29.52
C GLY A 181 14.70 -18.13 28.25
N ARG A 182 13.51 -17.60 27.96
CA ARG A 182 12.76 -17.91 26.74
C ARG A 182 13.31 -17.12 25.57
N ASN A 183 13.56 -17.80 24.44
CA ASN A 183 14.02 -17.14 23.22
C ASN A 183 12.88 -16.33 22.59
N TYR A 184 13.22 -15.13 22.09
CA TYR A 184 12.39 -14.35 21.20
C TYR A 184 13.23 -13.79 20.06
N TYR A 185 12.57 -13.38 18.97
CA TYR A 185 13.22 -13.02 17.73
C TYR A 185 12.66 -11.71 17.20
N TRP A 186 13.54 -10.79 16.85
CA TRP A 186 13.19 -9.57 16.13
C TRP A 186 13.52 -9.76 14.65
N SER A 187 12.54 -9.55 13.78
CA SER A 187 12.77 -9.42 12.35
C SER A 187 13.57 -8.16 12.05
N THR A 188 14.47 -8.24 11.09
CA THR A 188 15.26 -7.10 10.60
C THR A 188 15.05 -6.92 9.11
N ASN A 189 15.49 -5.78 8.57
CA ASN A 189 15.51 -5.55 7.13
C ASN A 189 16.85 -5.98 6.48
N ASP A 190 17.69 -6.72 7.21
CA ASP A 190 18.97 -7.25 6.71
C ASP A 190 18.81 -8.63 6.05
N PRO A 191 19.57 -8.92 5.00
CA PRO A 191 20.36 -7.99 4.22
C PRO A 191 19.46 -7.03 3.42
N PRO A 192 19.96 -5.85 3.00
CA PRO A 192 19.21 -4.97 2.11
C PRO A 192 18.97 -5.64 0.75
N PRO A 193 17.97 -5.16 -0.02
CA PRO A 193 17.67 -5.72 -1.34
C PRO A 193 18.89 -5.71 -2.24
N GLN A 194 19.16 -6.84 -2.90
CA GLN A 194 20.26 -6.95 -3.86
C GLN A 194 19.93 -6.17 -5.15
N PRO A 195 20.94 -5.57 -5.81
CA PRO A 195 20.76 -4.98 -7.12
C PRO A 195 20.19 -6.00 -8.11
N THR A 196 19.24 -5.57 -8.93
CA THR A 196 18.63 -6.38 -9.99
C THR A 196 19.18 -5.96 -11.36
N GLU A 197 19.07 -6.82 -12.35
CA GLU A 197 19.48 -6.51 -13.74
C GLU A 197 18.70 -5.34 -14.35
N HIS A 198 17.46 -5.14 -13.88
CA HIS A 198 16.59 -4.07 -14.34
C HIS A 198 16.28 -3.09 -13.22
N PRO A 199 16.09 -1.79 -13.52
CA PRO A 199 15.68 -0.81 -12.55
C PRO A 199 14.35 -1.20 -11.89
N THR A 200 14.29 -1.04 -10.55
CA THR A 200 13.09 -1.31 -9.75
C THR A 200 12.77 -0.13 -8.83
N ASP A 201 11.56 -0.13 -8.27
CA ASP A 201 11.11 0.85 -7.30
C ASP A 201 12.10 0.97 -6.12
N VAL A 202 12.57 -0.16 -5.57
CA VAL A 202 13.51 -0.20 -4.43
C VAL A 202 14.82 0.51 -4.77
N MET A 203 15.36 0.27 -5.98
CA MET A 203 16.62 0.91 -6.42
C MET A 203 16.47 2.41 -6.61
N ALA A 204 15.37 2.86 -7.21
CA ALA A 204 15.12 4.29 -7.40
C ALA A 204 14.92 5.02 -6.08
N LEU A 205 14.20 4.41 -5.13
CA LEU A 205 14.01 4.95 -3.79
C LEU A 205 15.33 5.09 -3.03
N ALA A 206 16.23 4.09 -3.14
CA ALA A 206 17.58 4.18 -2.56
C ALA A 206 18.40 5.35 -3.11
N ASN A 207 18.12 5.78 -4.35
CA ASN A 207 18.71 6.97 -4.98
C ASN A 207 17.95 8.28 -4.65
N GLY A 208 16.89 8.20 -3.85
CA GLY A 208 16.11 9.37 -3.43
C GLY A 208 15.09 9.86 -4.46
N HIS A 209 14.66 8.98 -5.38
CA HIS A 209 13.69 9.32 -6.41
C HIS A 209 12.30 8.84 -6.01
N VAL A 210 11.27 9.62 -6.34
CA VAL A 210 9.85 9.22 -6.16
C VAL A 210 9.53 8.10 -7.13
N THR A 211 8.81 7.08 -6.67
CA THR A 211 8.40 5.98 -7.55
C THR A 211 6.88 5.89 -7.68
N ILE A 212 6.43 5.52 -8.87
CA ILE A 212 5.06 5.12 -9.16
C ILE A 212 5.12 3.72 -9.76
N THR A 213 4.48 2.78 -9.09
CA THR A 213 4.36 1.40 -9.59
C THR A 213 2.90 1.11 -9.89
N PRO A 214 2.50 0.92 -11.17
CA PRO A 214 1.18 0.38 -11.48
C PRO A 214 1.12 -1.07 -10.99
N LEU A 215 0.11 -1.39 -10.19
CA LEU A 215 -0.08 -2.72 -9.63
C LEU A 215 -1.25 -3.45 -10.27
N HIS A 216 -1.22 -4.76 -10.15
CA HIS A 216 -2.32 -5.65 -10.51
C HIS A 216 -2.52 -6.68 -9.39
N PHE A 217 -3.76 -6.95 -9.04
CA PHE A 217 -4.08 -7.88 -7.95
C PHE A 217 -4.39 -9.31 -8.43
N ASP A 218 -4.56 -9.52 -9.74
CA ASP A 218 -4.65 -10.86 -10.30
C ASP A 218 -3.25 -11.49 -10.36
N MET A 219 -2.99 -12.40 -9.42
CA MET A 219 -1.72 -13.12 -9.30
C MET A 219 -1.65 -14.36 -10.18
N THR A 220 -2.61 -14.58 -11.09
CA THR A 220 -2.62 -15.72 -12.00
C THR A 220 -1.45 -15.63 -12.97
N HIS A 221 -0.60 -16.64 -12.98
CA HIS A 221 0.49 -16.76 -13.96
C HIS A 221 -0.08 -17.28 -15.30
N GLN A 222 -0.49 -16.38 -16.18
CA GLN A 222 -1.24 -16.70 -17.40
C GLN A 222 -0.55 -17.71 -18.34
N GLN A 223 0.77 -17.57 -18.50
CA GLN A 223 1.53 -18.51 -19.32
C GLN A 223 1.48 -19.93 -18.73
N GLN A 224 1.74 -20.07 -17.43
CA GLN A 224 1.72 -21.36 -16.75
C GLN A 224 0.30 -21.95 -16.69
N LEU A 225 -0.73 -21.11 -16.51
CA LEU A 225 -2.12 -21.54 -16.59
C LEU A 225 -2.43 -22.20 -17.93
N SER A 226 -2.04 -21.55 -19.04
CA SER A 226 -2.27 -22.07 -20.38
C SER A 226 -1.51 -23.39 -20.62
N GLU A 227 -0.32 -23.52 -20.08
CA GLU A 227 0.46 -24.76 -20.13
C GLU A 227 -0.22 -25.88 -19.35
N MET A 228 -0.61 -25.63 -18.10
CA MET A 228 -1.26 -26.61 -17.23
C MET A 228 -2.62 -27.07 -17.73
N GLN A 229 -3.36 -26.22 -18.45
CA GLN A 229 -4.62 -26.63 -19.10
C GLN A 229 -4.45 -27.70 -20.16
N SER A 230 -3.25 -27.88 -20.72
CA SER A 230 -2.93 -28.95 -21.67
C SER A 230 -2.57 -30.28 -20.98
N TRP A 231 -2.38 -30.31 -19.67
CA TRP A 231 -2.02 -31.52 -18.94
C TRP A 231 -3.19 -32.46 -18.75
N SER A 232 -2.93 -33.78 -18.79
CA SER A 232 -3.90 -34.77 -18.35
C SER A 232 -3.84 -34.87 -16.81
N LEU A 233 -4.81 -34.25 -16.12
CA LEU A 233 -4.89 -34.25 -14.66
C LEU A 233 -5.92 -35.25 -14.12
N ALA A 234 -6.25 -36.30 -14.90
CA ALA A 234 -7.14 -37.36 -14.43
C ALA A 234 -6.47 -38.16 -13.30
N LEU A 235 -7.17 -38.33 -12.18
CA LEU A 235 -6.69 -39.13 -11.06
C LEU A 235 -7.14 -40.59 -11.28
N ASP A 236 -6.22 -41.55 -11.14
CA ASP A 236 -6.55 -42.99 -11.15
C ASP A 236 -7.31 -43.36 -9.86
N SER A 237 -8.52 -43.84 -10.00
CA SER A 237 -9.36 -44.26 -8.87
C SER A 237 -8.88 -45.52 -8.12
N GLN A 238 -7.76 -46.11 -8.54
CA GLN A 238 -7.22 -47.37 -7.98
C GLN A 238 -5.98 -47.17 -7.06
N SER A 239 -5.57 -45.97 -6.73
CA SER A 239 -4.41 -45.71 -5.89
C SER A 239 -4.73 -45.20 -4.47
N LEU A 240 -5.86 -45.69 -3.89
CA LEU A 240 -6.19 -45.52 -2.47
C LEU A 240 -6.15 -46.88 -1.76
#